data_0224e2488955b7d4d2a9b91bc5cf2926
#
_entry.id   0224e2488955b7d4d2a9b91bc5cf2926
#
_cell.length_a   1.000
_cell.length_b   1.000
_cell.length_c   1.000
_cell.angle_alpha   90.00
_cell.angle_beta   90.00
_cell.angle_gamma   90.00
#
_symmetry.space_group_name_H-M   'P 1'
#
loop_
_entity.id
_entity.type
_entity.pdbx_description
1 polymer ?
#
loop_
_entity_poly.entity_id
_entity_poly.type
_entity_poly.pdbx_seq_one_letter_code
_entity_poly.pdbx_strand_id
1 'polypeptide(L)'
;MFWESKHILWALFLVVIPILIHLFRFRKYKTIVFNRVDLLKSILVKKGFGNNLKKYLVLAFRTLAIASLVFAFALPFIPNAKKNQPYPNKECLIFLDNSLSMQQNAKEGVLFETAKNKAREVVKAMPSDFKFNLLSHNSIHAEFYEKEVMLKKIDDLKLSQSSLSLQEVETSLSKITTPNTTVIILSDFRLQIPLEFKTSLKANNYYWLPINTPPNTANIAIDTAWFFSPIFSPNQNNNLEIKIKNYSESIVESLPIKIIENNSTIGVVNSSVGPNSSVTVSYNYKSTDTGWKELKIQIPNDEFNFDDSYYLTFYIKTGNKGVVVSEQKNDVNKSWPALLSSENGFLTNFEDPLSLSSDKIKFSDFIILDGVSSLSSGLQNDLQNFVKFGGNLMVFPNNLGNNNALNSLLGSLNSVYFKELISPAVTDGLELWNLNYPPLKGVFEKVPKNIDLPLVTKYYSLSSNSSFWKFKNGNPFFLQNTFGEGNVFLCVSPLSIEFTNLQKHPLFVPLILKLTSYKSYNQISSYLIQNIEPIILSSVNFNSSSIYTVQKNSQSFVPNI
;
A
#
# COMPACT_ATOMS: atom_id res chain seq x y z
N MET A 1 -2.85 -1.79 50.24
CA MET A 1 -1.67 -1.33 49.54
C MET A 1 -0.82 -2.54 49.20
N PHE A 2 -0.61 -2.81 47.91
CA PHE A 2 0.20 -3.92 47.44
C PHE A 2 1.53 -3.39 46.88
N TRP A 3 2.54 -4.24 46.85
CA TRP A 3 3.88 -3.89 46.43
C TRP A 3 4.26 -4.76 45.24
N GLU A 4 4.70 -4.16 44.16
CA GLU A 4 5.11 -4.90 42.99
C GLU A 4 6.43 -5.64 43.23
N SER A 5 7.37 -4.98 43.92
CA SER A 5 8.68 -5.54 44.23
C SER A 5 8.90 -5.71 45.74
N LYS A 6 8.27 -6.74 46.33
CA LYS A 6 8.34 -7.02 47.79
C LYS A 6 9.76 -7.20 48.31
N HIS A 7 10.67 -7.72 47.49
CA HIS A 7 12.05 -7.99 47.91
C HIS A 7 12.84 -6.71 48.21
N ILE A 8 12.49 -5.58 47.60
CA ILE A 8 13.15 -4.29 47.84
C ILE A 8 12.84 -3.73 49.24
N LEU A 9 11.74 -4.18 49.87
CA LEU A 9 11.42 -3.75 51.24
C LEU A 9 12.49 -4.18 52.26
N TRP A 10 13.29 -5.23 51.98
CA TRP A 10 14.42 -5.60 52.84
C TRP A 10 15.49 -4.49 52.87
N ALA A 11 15.56 -3.63 51.89
CA ALA A 11 16.45 -2.49 51.89
C ALA A 11 16.07 -1.42 52.95
N LEU A 12 14.91 -1.52 53.59
CA LEU A 12 14.55 -0.71 54.75
C LEU A 12 15.55 -0.88 55.95
N PHE A 13 16.27 -2.01 56.04
CA PHE A 13 17.36 -2.17 56.97
C PHE A 13 18.47 -1.12 56.79
N LEU A 14 18.64 -0.52 55.62
CA LEU A 14 19.60 0.57 55.39
C LEU A 14 19.29 1.83 56.22
N VAL A 15 18.06 2.00 56.69
CA VAL A 15 17.66 3.08 57.61
C VAL A 15 18.40 3.02 58.93
N VAL A 16 18.88 1.81 59.33
CA VAL A 16 19.67 1.62 60.56
C VAL A 16 21.04 2.31 60.46
N ILE A 17 21.60 2.46 59.27
CA ILE A 17 22.94 3.07 59.07
C ILE A 17 23.02 4.52 59.56
N PRO A 18 22.12 5.45 59.19
CA PRO A 18 22.14 6.83 59.73
C PRO A 18 21.92 6.85 61.27
N ILE A 19 21.13 5.91 61.79
CA ILE A 19 20.87 5.81 63.25
C ILE A 19 22.15 5.40 63.97
N LEU A 20 22.85 4.37 63.49
CA LEU A 20 24.13 3.93 64.03
C LEU A 20 25.21 4.99 63.93
N ILE A 21 25.31 5.68 62.82
CA ILE A 21 26.26 6.80 62.65
C ILE A 21 25.93 7.95 63.63
N HIS A 22 24.64 8.17 63.96
CA HIS A 22 24.24 9.18 64.91
C HIS A 22 24.51 8.75 66.34
N LEU A 23 24.31 7.44 66.67
CA LEU A 23 24.51 6.87 68.00
C LEU A 23 26.03 6.76 68.33
N PHE A 24 26.81 6.20 67.39
CA PHE A 24 28.24 6.06 67.52
C PHE A 24 28.97 7.30 67.00
N ARG A 25 28.89 8.37 67.79
CA ARG A 25 29.44 9.69 67.46
C ARG A 25 30.98 9.65 67.58
N PHE A 26 31.66 9.18 66.56
CA PHE A 26 33.14 9.20 66.49
C PHE A 26 33.69 10.61 66.37
N ARG A 27 33.71 11.37 67.49
CA ARG A 27 34.43 12.62 67.55
C ARG A 27 35.79 12.38 68.17
N LYS A 28 36.85 12.48 67.38
CA LYS A 28 38.18 12.67 67.90
C LYS A 28 38.28 14.06 68.49
N TYR A 29 38.36 14.15 69.81
CA TYR A 29 38.60 15.44 70.49
C TYR A 29 40.11 15.71 70.41
N LYS A 30 40.49 16.92 69.91
CA LYS A 30 41.84 17.43 70.01
C LYS A 30 41.92 18.24 71.26
N THR A 31 42.66 17.83 72.27
CA THR A 31 42.91 18.61 73.50
C THR A 31 43.78 19.78 73.18
N ILE A 32 43.28 20.99 73.42
CA ILE A 32 44.03 22.22 73.33
C ILE A 32 44.12 22.76 74.75
N VAL A 33 45.32 22.97 75.24
CA VAL A 33 45.57 23.61 76.55
C VAL A 33 45.28 25.09 76.47
N PHE A 34 44.29 25.56 77.27
CA PHE A 34 43.88 26.97 77.27
C PHE A 34 43.97 27.52 78.66
N ASN A 35 44.72 28.67 78.84
CA ASN A 35 45.11 29.19 80.13
C ASN A 35 44.05 30.07 80.88
N ARG A 36 42.83 30.28 80.28
CA ARG A 36 41.71 31.01 80.89
C ARG A 36 40.38 30.29 80.68
N VAL A 37 40.12 29.30 81.52
CA VAL A 37 38.91 28.43 81.43
C VAL A 37 37.62 29.16 81.81
N ASP A 38 37.73 30.25 82.66
CA ASP A 38 36.54 30.99 83.16
C ASP A 38 35.76 31.73 82.10
N LEU A 39 36.46 32.27 81.09
CA LEU A 39 35.83 32.93 79.93
C LEU A 39 35.11 31.99 79.00
N LEU A 40 35.55 30.72 78.89
CA LEU A 40 34.90 29.69 78.10
C LEU A 40 33.64 29.13 78.74
N LYS A 41 33.59 29.07 80.07
CA LYS A 41 32.39 28.60 80.79
C LYS A 41 31.17 29.47 80.56
N SER A 42 31.36 30.78 80.52
CA SER A 42 30.25 31.77 80.31
C SER A 42 29.66 31.71 78.88
N ILE A 43 30.44 31.28 77.90
CA ILE A 43 29.98 31.12 76.50
C ILE A 43 29.25 29.76 76.30
N LEU A 44 29.66 28.74 77.02
CA LEU A 44 29.10 27.35 76.91
C LEU A 44 27.66 27.26 77.42
N VAL A 45 27.31 28.07 78.44
CA VAL A 45 25.92 28.04 79.01
C VAL A 45 24.86 28.60 78.06
N LYS A 46 25.19 29.49 77.12
CA LYS A 46 24.24 30.05 76.14
C LYS A 46 23.94 29.20 74.91
N LYS A 47 24.59 28.06 74.69
CA LYS A 47 24.53 27.30 73.43
C LYS A 47 23.75 25.96 73.53
N GLY A 48 23.02 25.69 74.63
CA GLY A 48 22.55 24.35 74.93
C GLY A 48 21.34 23.83 74.16
N PHE A 49 20.38 24.67 73.83
CA PHE A 49 19.05 24.17 73.35
C PHE A 49 18.92 24.10 71.83
N GLY A 50 19.48 24.99 71.03
CA GLY A 50 19.31 25.06 69.57
C GLY A 50 20.04 23.98 68.77
N ASN A 51 21.19 23.45 69.32
CA ASN A 51 22.03 22.52 68.58
C ASN A 51 21.53 21.04 68.62
N ASN A 52 20.72 20.68 69.58
CA ASN A 52 20.20 19.30 69.69
C ASN A 52 19.00 19.10 68.75
N LEU A 53 18.12 20.07 68.62
CA LEU A 53 17.02 20.04 67.69
C LEU A 53 17.51 19.88 66.25
N LYS A 54 18.53 20.64 65.87
CA LYS A 54 19.15 20.55 64.53
C LYS A 54 19.73 19.17 64.23
N LYS A 55 20.32 18.47 65.20
CA LYS A 55 20.89 17.16 65.05
C LYS A 55 19.82 16.07 64.84
N TYR A 56 18.74 16.14 65.61
CA TYR A 56 17.61 15.21 65.46
C TYR A 56 16.84 15.45 64.14
N LEU A 57 16.73 16.69 63.70
CA LEU A 57 16.08 17.06 62.48
C LEU A 57 16.88 16.55 61.27
N VAL A 58 18.22 16.67 61.30
CA VAL A 58 19.11 16.10 60.24
C VAL A 58 19.04 14.59 60.22
N LEU A 59 18.95 13.91 61.39
CA LEU A 59 18.75 12.47 61.46
C LEU A 59 17.41 12.06 60.84
N ALA A 60 16.32 12.75 61.21
CA ALA A 60 14.98 12.49 60.68
C ALA A 60 14.93 12.63 59.15
N PHE A 61 15.54 13.68 58.58
CA PHE A 61 15.58 13.85 57.11
C PHE A 61 16.41 12.78 56.42
N ARG A 62 17.53 12.33 57.00
CA ARG A 62 18.33 11.24 56.42
C ARG A 62 17.61 9.90 56.42
N THR A 63 16.94 9.57 57.51
CA THR A 63 16.15 8.33 57.61
C THR A 63 14.94 8.38 56.69
N LEU A 64 14.25 9.54 56.58
CA LEU A 64 13.13 9.74 55.67
C LEU A 64 13.57 9.64 54.19
N ALA A 65 14.72 10.23 53.86
CA ALA A 65 15.25 10.16 52.49
C ALA A 65 15.54 8.72 52.06
N ILE A 66 16.16 7.90 52.90
CA ILE A 66 16.40 6.48 52.62
C ILE A 66 15.08 5.70 52.54
N ALA A 67 14.15 5.93 53.46
CA ALA A 67 12.86 5.29 53.43
C ALA A 67 12.05 5.62 52.19
N SER A 68 12.00 6.91 51.80
CA SER A 68 11.31 7.34 50.56
C SER A 68 11.94 6.75 49.30
N LEU A 69 13.27 6.63 49.27
CA LEU A 69 13.96 5.98 48.16
C LEU A 69 13.57 4.49 48.05
N VAL A 70 13.56 3.76 49.18
CA VAL A 70 13.14 2.36 49.20
C VAL A 70 11.69 2.21 48.75
N PHE A 71 10.79 3.10 49.21
CA PHE A 71 9.39 3.07 48.81
C PHE A 71 9.21 3.40 47.33
N ALA A 72 10.00 4.30 46.76
CA ALA A 72 9.97 4.62 45.34
C ALA A 72 10.32 3.40 44.46
N PHE A 73 11.33 2.63 44.88
CA PHE A 73 11.70 1.40 44.16
C PHE A 73 10.80 0.20 44.46
N ALA A 74 10.12 0.16 45.62
CA ALA A 74 9.16 -0.87 45.94
C ALA A 74 7.85 -0.77 45.19
N LEU A 75 7.62 0.33 44.42
CA LEU A 75 6.45 0.60 43.56
C LEU A 75 5.11 0.24 44.28
N PRO A 76 4.69 1.04 45.29
CA PRO A 76 3.42 0.79 45.96
C PRO A 76 2.27 1.10 45.01
N PHE A 77 1.35 0.17 44.85
CA PHE A 77 0.11 0.39 44.12
C PHE A 77 -1.12 0.09 44.99
N ILE A 78 -2.14 0.87 44.79
CA ILE A 78 -3.44 0.62 45.36
C ILE A 78 -4.26 0.00 44.24
N PRO A 79 -4.59 -1.30 44.30
CA PRO A 79 -5.51 -1.85 43.34
C PRO A 79 -6.80 -1.07 43.47
N ASN A 80 -7.25 -0.46 42.37
CA ASN A 80 -8.57 0.12 42.30
C ASN A 80 -9.58 -1.03 42.51
N ALA A 81 -9.91 -1.31 43.74
CA ALA A 81 -11.07 -2.10 44.07
C ALA A 81 -12.30 -1.28 43.68
N LYS A 82 -12.52 -1.08 42.38
CA LYS A 82 -13.87 -0.85 41.91
C LYS A 82 -14.65 -2.07 42.34
N LYS A 83 -15.52 -1.82 43.35
CA LYS A 83 -16.51 -2.73 43.84
C LYS A 83 -16.89 -3.76 42.79
N ASN A 84 -16.98 -5.03 43.20
CA ASN A 84 -17.69 -6.09 42.51
C ASN A 84 -19.07 -5.58 42.04
N GLN A 85 -19.11 -4.81 40.95
CA GLN A 85 -20.33 -4.70 40.20
C GLN A 85 -20.40 -6.04 39.46
N PRO A 86 -21.46 -6.82 39.70
CA PRO A 86 -21.70 -8.00 38.89
C PRO A 86 -21.65 -7.52 37.45
N TYR A 87 -20.76 -8.10 36.61
CA TYR A 87 -20.69 -7.82 35.19
C TYR A 87 -22.11 -8.04 34.63
N PRO A 88 -22.82 -6.96 34.23
CA PRO A 88 -24.26 -7.11 33.91
C PRO A 88 -24.48 -7.97 32.68
N ASN A 89 -23.48 -8.06 31.78
CA ASN A 89 -23.44 -9.02 30.69
C ASN A 89 -22.10 -9.77 30.75
N LYS A 90 -22.20 -11.08 30.75
CA LYS A 90 -21.08 -12.01 30.87
C LYS A 90 -20.51 -12.31 29.47
N GLU A 91 -20.18 -11.27 28.73
CA GLU A 91 -19.68 -11.35 27.37
C GLU A 91 -18.24 -10.81 27.30
N CYS A 92 -17.37 -11.62 26.73
CA CYS A 92 -15.98 -11.26 26.46
C CYS A 92 -15.67 -11.44 24.97
N LEU A 93 -15.24 -10.37 24.32
CA LEU A 93 -14.80 -10.37 22.95
C LEU A 93 -13.28 -10.31 22.91
N ILE A 94 -12.66 -11.30 22.30
CA ILE A 94 -11.21 -11.39 22.15
C ILE A 94 -10.87 -11.16 20.68
N PHE A 95 -10.13 -10.08 20.39
CA PHE A 95 -9.46 -9.92 19.11
C PHE A 95 -8.05 -10.48 19.25
N LEU A 96 -7.74 -11.54 18.48
CA LEU A 96 -6.42 -12.15 18.43
C LEU A 96 -5.81 -11.86 17.06
N ASP A 97 -4.77 -11.06 17.08
CA ASP A 97 -4.00 -10.74 15.89
C ASP A 97 -3.33 -12.00 15.34
N ASN A 98 -3.70 -12.39 14.15
CA ASN A 98 -3.14 -13.52 13.42
C ASN A 98 -2.49 -13.07 12.09
N SER A 99 -2.06 -11.81 11.99
CA SER A 99 -1.32 -11.29 10.85
C SER A 99 0.04 -11.98 10.71
N LEU A 100 0.67 -11.84 9.54
CA LEU A 100 1.97 -12.47 9.27
C LEU A 100 3.09 -11.93 10.17
N SER A 101 2.98 -10.71 10.70
CA SER A 101 3.96 -10.19 11.68
C SER A 101 4.03 -11.03 12.95
N MET A 102 2.93 -11.69 13.32
CA MET A 102 2.87 -12.57 14.49
C MET A 102 3.61 -13.90 14.31
N GLN A 103 4.16 -14.18 13.12
CA GLN A 103 5.02 -15.36 12.88
C GLN A 103 6.41 -15.21 13.49
N GLN A 104 6.78 -14.00 13.89
CA GLN A 104 8.11 -13.70 14.43
C GLN A 104 8.42 -14.50 15.70
N ASN A 105 9.70 -14.87 15.84
CA ASN A 105 10.23 -15.49 17.06
C ASN A 105 10.60 -14.41 18.09
N ALA A 106 10.06 -14.54 19.29
CA ALA A 106 10.43 -13.75 20.46
C ALA A 106 11.12 -14.64 21.51
N LYS A 107 11.51 -14.05 22.65
CA LYS A 107 12.15 -14.80 23.75
C LYS A 107 11.29 -15.96 24.29
N GLU A 108 9.99 -15.85 24.20
CA GLU A 108 9.01 -16.84 24.70
C GLU A 108 8.48 -17.78 23.59
N GLY A 109 9.09 -17.77 22.41
CA GLY A 109 8.66 -18.54 21.25
C GLY A 109 8.00 -17.67 20.17
N VAL A 110 7.26 -18.29 19.24
CA VAL A 110 6.54 -17.58 18.19
C VAL A 110 5.47 -16.67 18.79
N LEU A 111 5.42 -15.41 18.38
CA LEU A 111 4.47 -14.41 18.91
C LEU A 111 3.03 -14.90 18.84
N PHE A 112 2.65 -15.53 17.73
CA PHE A 112 1.31 -16.06 17.53
C PHE A 112 0.94 -17.13 18.55
N GLU A 113 1.84 -18.08 18.84
CA GLU A 113 1.60 -19.11 19.85
C GLU A 113 1.59 -18.51 21.27
N THR A 114 2.43 -17.50 21.51
CA THR A 114 2.40 -16.75 22.77
C THR A 114 1.07 -16.02 22.95
N ALA A 115 0.54 -15.40 21.88
CA ALA A 115 -0.77 -14.75 21.89
C ALA A 115 -1.91 -15.75 22.13
N LYS A 116 -1.88 -16.92 21.50
CA LYS A 116 -2.85 -18.00 21.74
C LYS A 116 -2.81 -18.49 23.20
N ASN A 117 -1.60 -18.64 23.76
CA ASN A 117 -1.42 -19.05 25.16
C ASN A 117 -2.04 -18.00 26.11
N LYS A 118 -1.74 -16.71 25.91
CA LYS A 118 -2.32 -15.63 26.72
C LYS A 118 -3.85 -15.55 26.55
N ALA A 119 -4.37 -15.73 25.34
CA ALA A 119 -5.81 -15.80 25.11
C ALA A 119 -6.47 -16.96 25.87
N ARG A 120 -5.83 -18.16 25.88
CA ARG A 120 -6.31 -19.31 26.68
C ARG A 120 -6.28 -19.01 28.16
N GLU A 121 -5.25 -18.38 28.68
CA GLU A 121 -5.14 -17.97 30.08
C GLU A 121 -6.28 -17.02 30.46
N VAL A 122 -6.56 -16.03 29.61
CA VAL A 122 -7.68 -15.10 29.80
C VAL A 122 -9.01 -15.85 29.87
N VAL A 123 -9.28 -16.74 28.90
CA VAL A 123 -10.53 -17.52 28.85
C VAL A 123 -10.64 -18.41 30.08
N LYS A 124 -9.54 -19.06 30.52
CA LYS A 124 -9.53 -19.91 31.70
C LYS A 124 -9.75 -19.13 32.99
N ALA A 125 -9.24 -17.91 33.10
CA ALA A 125 -9.38 -17.05 34.28
C ALA A 125 -10.79 -16.47 34.45
N MET A 126 -11.57 -16.37 33.38
CA MET A 126 -12.94 -15.85 33.44
C MET A 126 -13.88 -16.90 34.04
N PRO A 127 -14.94 -16.45 34.75
CA PRO A 127 -15.98 -17.35 35.28
C PRO A 127 -16.62 -18.21 34.19
N SER A 128 -17.17 -19.38 34.60
CA SER A 128 -17.76 -20.36 33.67
C SER A 128 -19.03 -19.87 32.96
N ASP A 129 -19.67 -18.85 33.50
CA ASP A 129 -20.90 -18.25 32.99
C ASP A 129 -20.68 -17.12 31.97
N PHE A 130 -19.40 -16.87 31.59
CA PHE A 130 -19.06 -15.96 30.48
C PHE A 130 -19.23 -16.64 29.14
N LYS A 131 -19.71 -15.84 28.16
CA LYS A 131 -19.73 -16.20 26.76
C LYS A 131 -18.64 -15.43 26.04
N PHE A 132 -17.99 -16.08 25.06
CA PHE A 132 -16.80 -15.57 24.39
C PHE A 132 -17.04 -15.43 22.88
N ASN A 133 -16.50 -14.37 22.30
CA ASN A 133 -16.40 -14.23 20.86
C ASN A 133 -14.92 -14.08 20.47
N LEU A 134 -14.49 -14.78 19.39
CA LEU A 134 -13.14 -14.70 18.84
C LEU A 134 -13.18 -13.97 17.51
N LEU A 135 -12.52 -12.84 17.44
CA LEU A 135 -12.26 -12.11 16.21
C LEU A 135 -10.80 -12.22 15.81
N SER A 136 -10.56 -12.28 14.54
CA SER A 136 -9.23 -12.27 13.93
C SER A 136 -9.29 -11.63 12.54
N HIS A 137 -8.15 -11.43 11.87
CA HIS A 137 -8.12 -10.81 10.55
C HIS A 137 -8.92 -11.54 9.46
N ASN A 138 -9.10 -12.84 9.58
CA ASN A 138 -9.85 -13.68 8.63
C ASN A 138 -11.18 -14.21 9.17
N SER A 139 -11.56 -13.85 10.40
CA SER A 139 -12.79 -14.36 11.03
C SER A 139 -13.46 -13.25 11.83
N ILE A 140 -14.54 -12.71 11.28
CA ILE A 140 -15.39 -11.68 11.90
C ILE A 140 -16.79 -12.26 12.00
N HIS A 141 -17.08 -12.96 13.08
CA HIS A 141 -18.40 -13.52 13.35
C HIS A 141 -18.97 -12.94 14.64
N ALA A 142 -20.26 -12.64 14.65
CA ALA A 142 -20.95 -12.06 15.82
C ALA A 142 -21.45 -13.12 16.82
N GLU A 143 -20.98 -14.35 16.70
CA GLU A 143 -21.43 -15.46 17.56
C GLU A 143 -20.63 -15.55 18.84
N PHE A 144 -21.34 -15.77 19.96
CA PHE A 144 -20.74 -16.00 21.27
C PHE A 144 -20.77 -17.48 21.62
N TYR A 145 -19.66 -17.98 22.14
CA TYR A 145 -19.42 -19.39 22.43
C TYR A 145 -19.19 -19.61 23.92
N GLU A 146 -19.49 -20.82 24.35
CA GLU A 146 -19.12 -21.30 25.69
C GLU A 146 -17.60 -21.48 25.80
N LYS A 147 -17.08 -21.47 27.01
CA LYS A 147 -15.66 -21.50 27.35
C LYS A 147 -14.88 -22.61 26.64
N GLU A 148 -15.41 -23.83 26.60
CA GLU A 148 -14.74 -24.98 25.97
C GLU A 148 -14.65 -24.86 24.45
N VAL A 149 -15.72 -24.40 23.83
CA VAL A 149 -15.75 -24.16 22.37
C VAL A 149 -14.79 -23.04 22.01
N MET A 150 -14.70 -21.99 22.82
CA MET A 150 -13.77 -20.89 22.62
C MET A 150 -12.32 -21.35 22.67
N LEU A 151 -11.95 -22.19 23.64
CA LEU A 151 -10.59 -22.73 23.72
C LEU A 151 -10.21 -23.50 22.46
N LYS A 152 -11.13 -24.34 21.95
CA LYS A 152 -10.92 -25.08 20.71
C LYS A 152 -10.75 -24.13 19.51
N LYS A 153 -11.58 -23.07 19.42
CA LYS A 153 -11.45 -22.07 18.33
C LYS A 153 -10.11 -21.33 18.36
N ILE A 154 -9.58 -21.03 19.55
CA ILE A 154 -8.24 -20.45 19.71
C ILE A 154 -7.17 -21.43 19.20
N ASP A 155 -7.31 -22.73 19.50
CA ASP A 155 -6.36 -23.75 19.05
C ASP A 155 -6.38 -23.94 17.54
N ASP A 156 -7.57 -23.93 16.94
CA ASP A 156 -7.77 -24.10 15.49
C ASP A 156 -7.38 -22.86 14.67
N LEU A 157 -7.19 -21.69 15.31
CA LEU A 157 -6.84 -20.45 14.62
C LEU A 157 -5.47 -20.55 13.96
N LYS A 158 -5.39 -20.18 12.68
CA LYS A 158 -4.17 -20.14 11.86
C LYS A 158 -3.79 -18.71 11.51
N LEU A 159 -2.53 -18.51 11.14
CA LEU A 159 -2.08 -17.24 10.59
C LEU A 159 -2.87 -16.87 9.34
N SER A 160 -3.19 -15.61 9.21
CA SER A 160 -3.89 -15.03 8.07
C SER A 160 -2.92 -14.40 7.10
N GLN A 161 -3.13 -14.62 5.82
CA GLN A 161 -2.41 -13.91 4.75
C GLN A 161 -2.99 -12.52 4.49
N SER A 162 -4.23 -12.27 4.91
CA SER A 162 -4.88 -10.97 4.86
C SER A 162 -4.82 -10.31 6.23
N SER A 163 -4.52 -9.01 6.28
CA SER A 163 -4.59 -8.19 7.49
C SER A 163 -5.66 -7.13 7.30
N LEU A 164 -6.53 -6.99 8.30
CA LEU A 164 -7.47 -5.88 8.37
C LEU A 164 -6.72 -4.62 8.78
N SER A 165 -7.06 -3.49 8.19
CA SER A 165 -6.61 -2.19 8.68
C SER A 165 -7.19 -1.92 10.08
N LEU A 166 -6.54 -1.03 10.83
CA LEU A 166 -7.06 -0.65 12.16
C LEU A 166 -8.49 -0.13 12.11
N GLN A 167 -8.87 0.61 11.05
CA GLN A 167 -10.22 1.10 10.86
C GLN A 167 -11.24 -0.02 10.64
N GLU A 168 -10.86 -1.08 9.93
CA GLU A 168 -11.73 -2.25 9.71
C GLU A 168 -11.88 -3.07 10.99
N VAL A 169 -10.79 -3.24 11.76
CA VAL A 169 -10.85 -3.88 13.10
C VAL A 169 -11.78 -3.08 14.02
N GLU A 170 -11.61 -1.75 14.08
CA GLU A 170 -12.44 -0.85 14.87
C GLU A 170 -13.92 -0.94 14.48
N THR A 171 -14.19 -0.88 13.16
CA THR A 171 -15.55 -0.99 12.62
C THR A 171 -16.16 -2.34 12.98
N SER A 172 -15.39 -3.40 12.92
CA SER A 172 -15.85 -4.76 13.25
C SER A 172 -16.14 -4.92 14.74
N LEU A 173 -15.25 -4.41 15.60
CA LEU A 173 -15.44 -4.38 17.04
C LEU A 173 -16.68 -3.55 17.43
N SER A 174 -16.84 -2.36 16.83
CA SER A 174 -17.96 -1.45 17.15
C SER A 174 -19.34 -2.00 16.79
N LYS A 175 -19.43 -2.89 15.81
CA LYS A 175 -20.68 -3.57 15.43
C LYS A 175 -21.13 -4.62 16.44
N ILE A 176 -20.19 -5.26 17.12
CA ILE A 176 -20.45 -6.41 18.01
C ILE A 176 -20.45 -5.98 19.47
N THR A 177 -19.74 -4.90 19.83
CA THR A 177 -19.60 -4.44 21.21
C THR A 177 -20.85 -3.73 21.71
N THR A 178 -21.20 -4.07 22.96
CA THR A 178 -22.19 -3.36 23.77
C THR A 178 -21.48 -2.66 24.94
N PRO A 179 -22.13 -1.71 25.66
CA PRO A 179 -21.52 -1.05 26.81
C PRO A 179 -21.02 -2.01 27.89
N ASN A 180 -21.57 -3.23 27.94
CA ASN A 180 -21.28 -4.23 28.94
C ASN A 180 -20.31 -5.33 28.48
N THR A 181 -19.93 -5.33 27.19
CA THR A 181 -18.98 -6.29 26.64
C THR A 181 -17.57 -5.95 27.11
N THR A 182 -16.81 -6.93 27.58
CA THR A 182 -15.38 -6.79 27.85
C THR A 182 -14.63 -7.11 26.57
N VAL A 183 -13.81 -6.18 26.10
CA VAL A 183 -13.00 -6.33 24.88
C VAL A 183 -11.54 -6.52 25.25
N ILE A 184 -10.91 -7.56 24.71
CA ILE A 184 -9.49 -7.85 24.90
C ILE A 184 -8.83 -7.97 23.54
N ILE A 185 -7.77 -7.20 23.33
CA ILE A 185 -7.05 -7.13 22.08
C ILE A 185 -5.61 -7.61 22.32
N LEU A 186 -5.24 -8.69 21.63
CA LEU A 186 -3.89 -9.27 21.67
C LEU A 186 -3.22 -9.04 20.31
N SER A 187 -2.15 -8.26 20.28
CA SER A 187 -1.39 -7.94 19.07
C SER A 187 0.05 -7.55 19.42
N ASP A 188 0.93 -7.55 18.45
CA ASP A 188 2.26 -6.97 18.56
C ASP A 188 2.24 -5.42 18.48
N PHE A 189 1.08 -4.84 18.17
CA PHE A 189 0.84 -3.38 18.08
C PHE A 189 1.86 -2.61 17.24
N ARG A 190 2.41 -3.18 16.21
CA ARG A 190 3.31 -2.47 15.28
C ARG A 190 2.63 -1.32 14.55
N LEU A 191 1.34 -1.44 14.31
CA LEU A 191 0.52 -0.33 13.85
C LEU A 191 0.23 0.58 15.05
N GLN A 192 0.63 1.85 14.98
CA GLN A 192 0.33 2.85 16.01
C GLN A 192 -1.19 2.92 16.21
N ILE A 193 -1.62 2.69 17.45
CA ILE A 193 -3.04 2.78 17.79
C ILE A 193 -3.41 4.26 17.87
N PRO A 194 -4.33 4.76 17.03
CA PRO A 194 -4.79 6.14 17.13
C PRO A 194 -5.46 6.39 18.49
N LEU A 195 -5.21 7.54 19.10
CA LEU A 195 -5.88 7.96 20.34
C LEU A 195 -7.41 7.94 20.19
N GLU A 196 -7.91 8.16 18.98
CA GLU A 196 -9.33 8.16 18.61
C GLU A 196 -9.98 6.78 18.69
N PHE A 197 -9.21 5.70 18.57
CA PHE A 197 -9.71 4.32 18.67
C PHE A 197 -10.42 4.05 20.02
N LYS A 198 -10.04 4.75 21.07
CA LYS A 198 -10.64 4.64 22.40
C LYS A 198 -12.07 5.18 22.50
N THR A 199 -12.44 6.12 21.62
CA THR A 199 -13.73 6.82 21.70
C THR A 199 -14.83 6.18 20.88
N SER A 200 -14.49 5.36 19.90
CA SER A 200 -15.44 4.73 18.97
C SER A 200 -16.02 3.41 19.50
N LEU A 201 -15.29 2.71 20.38
CA LEU A 201 -15.77 1.47 20.97
C LEU A 201 -16.86 1.76 22.01
N LYS A 202 -18.03 1.15 21.84
CA LYS A 202 -19.15 1.24 22.80
C LYS A 202 -18.89 0.51 24.12
N ALA A 203 -17.81 -0.30 24.19
CA ALA A 203 -17.45 -1.07 25.38
C ALA A 203 -16.85 -0.18 26.46
N ASN A 204 -17.33 -0.33 27.70
CA ASN A 204 -16.79 0.37 28.86
C ASN A 204 -15.47 -0.24 29.37
N ASN A 205 -15.22 -1.52 29.09
CA ASN A 205 -14.05 -2.25 29.54
C ASN A 205 -13.32 -2.81 28.32
N TYR A 206 -12.13 -2.27 28.02
CA TYR A 206 -11.23 -2.78 26.99
C TYR A 206 -9.81 -2.85 27.52
N TYR A 207 -9.13 -3.93 27.14
CA TYR A 207 -7.77 -4.24 27.57
C TYR A 207 -6.90 -4.51 26.35
N TRP A 208 -5.76 -3.85 26.32
CA TRP A 208 -4.73 -4.07 25.33
C TRP A 208 -3.66 -4.95 25.94
N LEU A 209 -3.45 -6.12 25.39
CA LEU A 209 -2.42 -7.05 25.80
C LEU A 209 -1.32 -7.11 24.74
N PRO A 210 -0.26 -6.32 24.89
CA PRO A 210 0.83 -6.36 23.96
C PRO A 210 1.57 -7.69 24.05
N ILE A 211 1.82 -8.28 22.89
CA ILE A 211 2.71 -9.42 22.76
C ILE A 211 4.09 -8.83 22.45
N ASN A 212 5.01 -8.95 23.38
CA ASN A 212 6.31 -8.29 23.30
C ASN A 212 7.10 -8.74 22.08
N THR A 213 7.31 -7.83 21.16
CA THR A 213 8.29 -7.98 20.08
C THR A 213 9.68 -7.70 20.61
N PRO A 214 10.73 -8.40 20.15
CA PRO A 214 12.09 -8.00 20.45
C PRO A 214 12.33 -6.56 19.97
N PRO A 215 13.00 -5.71 20.77
CA PRO A 215 13.43 -4.42 20.28
C PRO A 215 14.41 -4.61 19.12
N ASN A 216 14.27 -3.83 18.07
CA ASN A 216 15.17 -3.79 16.89
C ASN A 216 15.16 -5.04 16.00
N THR A 217 14.02 -5.56 15.63
CA THR A 217 13.96 -6.49 14.52
C THR A 217 14.22 -5.73 13.20
N ALA A 218 15.34 -6.03 12.57
CA ALA A 218 15.62 -5.52 11.23
C ALA A 218 14.59 -6.13 10.26
N ASN A 219 13.81 -5.30 9.61
CA ASN A 219 12.93 -5.71 8.53
C ASN A 219 13.19 -4.84 7.29
N ILE A 220 13.48 -5.50 6.18
CA ILE A 220 13.65 -4.88 4.87
C ILE A 220 12.69 -5.59 3.93
N ALA A 221 11.79 -4.85 3.33
CA ALA A 221 10.76 -5.39 2.46
C ALA A 221 10.89 -4.88 1.02
N ILE A 222 10.46 -5.70 0.07
CA ILE A 222 10.21 -5.25 -1.28
C ILE A 222 8.78 -4.70 -1.31
N ASP A 223 8.66 -3.36 -1.32
CA ASP A 223 7.38 -2.65 -1.27
C ASP A 223 6.58 -2.85 -2.57
N THR A 224 7.24 -2.66 -3.72
CA THR A 224 6.63 -2.87 -5.04
C THR A 224 7.70 -2.96 -6.13
N ALA A 225 7.33 -3.53 -7.27
CA ALA A 225 8.15 -3.49 -8.47
C ALA A 225 7.28 -3.30 -9.72
N TRP A 226 7.77 -2.54 -10.71
CA TRP A 226 7.01 -2.22 -11.91
C TRP A 226 7.92 -1.93 -13.10
N PHE A 227 7.35 -2.00 -14.29
CA PHE A 227 7.97 -1.51 -15.51
C PHE A 227 7.32 -0.21 -15.97
N PHE A 228 8.10 0.73 -16.50
CA PHE A 228 7.56 1.95 -17.09
C PHE A 228 6.91 1.72 -18.45
N SER A 229 7.46 0.78 -19.22
CA SER A 229 6.92 0.48 -20.54
C SER A 229 5.69 -0.40 -20.46
N PRO A 230 4.59 -0.05 -21.12
CA PRO A 230 3.43 -0.93 -21.24
C PRO A 230 3.62 -2.04 -22.29
N ILE A 231 4.68 -1.97 -23.07
CA ILE A 231 4.96 -2.87 -24.20
C ILE A 231 6.25 -3.62 -23.91
N PHE A 232 6.19 -4.95 -24.02
CA PHE A 232 7.34 -5.82 -23.93
C PHE A 232 7.57 -6.48 -25.27
N SER A 233 8.69 -6.15 -25.91
CA SER A 233 9.12 -6.74 -27.16
C SER A 233 10.47 -7.46 -27.00
N PRO A 234 10.75 -8.52 -27.78
CA PRO A 234 12.05 -9.17 -27.76
C PRO A 234 13.16 -8.18 -28.07
N ASN A 235 14.29 -8.34 -27.40
CA ASN A 235 15.49 -7.51 -27.53
C ASN A 235 15.34 -6.03 -27.12
N GLN A 236 14.18 -5.63 -26.62
CA GLN A 236 13.97 -4.30 -26.06
C GLN A 236 14.47 -4.22 -24.62
N ASN A 237 15.14 -3.11 -24.29
CA ASN A 237 15.52 -2.80 -22.92
C ASN A 237 14.30 -2.24 -22.16
N ASN A 238 13.95 -2.88 -21.07
CA ASN A 238 12.86 -2.45 -20.20
C ASN A 238 13.38 -2.20 -18.80
N ASN A 239 13.22 -1.00 -18.28
CA ASN A 239 13.65 -0.67 -16.94
C ASN A 239 12.64 -1.23 -15.93
N LEU A 240 13.10 -2.18 -15.14
CA LEU A 240 12.40 -2.70 -13.96
C LEU A 240 12.79 -1.83 -12.77
N GLU A 241 11.82 -1.15 -12.20
CA GLU A 241 11.98 -0.37 -10.97
C GLU A 241 11.54 -1.21 -9.78
N ILE A 242 12.38 -1.22 -8.74
CA ILE A 242 12.16 -2.01 -7.53
C ILE A 242 12.24 -1.06 -6.35
N LYS A 243 11.15 -0.90 -5.63
CA LYS A 243 11.09 -0.07 -4.43
C LYS A 243 11.27 -0.93 -3.20
N ILE A 244 12.28 -0.63 -2.42
CA ILE A 244 12.64 -1.33 -1.19
C ILE A 244 12.43 -0.38 -0.03
N LYS A 245 11.91 -0.90 1.06
CA LYS A 245 11.68 -0.15 2.29
C LYS A 245 12.40 -0.83 3.46
N ASN A 246 13.15 -0.05 4.20
CA ASN A 246 13.77 -0.45 5.46
C ASN A 246 12.91 0.05 6.63
N TYR A 247 12.38 -0.87 7.41
CA TYR A 247 11.57 -0.57 8.60
C TYR A 247 12.40 -0.55 9.89
N SER A 248 13.71 -0.81 9.79
CA SER A 248 14.62 -0.79 10.94
C SER A 248 15.21 0.59 11.21
N GLU A 249 15.74 0.78 12.39
CA GLU A 249 16.44 2.01 12.80
C GLU A 249 17.91 2.04 12.36
N SER A 250 18.41 0.96 11.75
CA SER A 250 19.79 0.84 11.27
C SER A 250 19.86 0.97 9.75
N ILE A 251 20.97 1.54 9.27
CA ILE A 251 21.28 1.58 7.84
C ILE A 251 21.70 0.18 7.35
N VAL A 252 21.28 -0.19 6.15
CA VAL A 252 21.80 -1.36 5.42
C VAL A 252 22.67 -0.85 4.28
N GLU A 253 23.97 -1.04 4.39
CA GLU A 253 24.94 -0.43 3.46
C GLU A 253 25.01 -1.16 2.12
N SER A 254 24.80 -2.47 2.09
CA SER A 254 24.91 -3.27 0.87
C SER A 254 23.85 -4.39 0.88
N LEU A 255 22.70 -4.12 0.28
CA LEU A 255 21.63 -5.07 0.13
C LEU A 255 21.67 -5.68 -1.28
N PRO A 256 21.97 -6.95 -1.45
CA PRO A 256 21.92 -7.62 -2.76
C PRO A 256 20.46 -7.95 -3.11
N ILE A 257 20.00 -7.42 -4.24
CA ILE A 257 18.68 -7.66 -4.80
C ILE A 257 18.84 -8.58 -5.99
N LYS A 258 18.36 -9.80 -5.88
CA LYS A 258 18.44 -10.82 -6.94
C LYS A 258 17.20 -10.74 -7.83
N ILE A 259 17.41 -10.73 -9.13
CA ILE A 259 16.37 -10.87 -10.14
C ILE A 259 16.48 -12.27 -10.73
N ILE A 260 15.42 -13.04 -10.60
CA ILE A 260 15.37 -14.46 -10.94
C ILE A 260 14.28 -14.67 -11.99
N GLU A 261 14.62 -15.30 -13.10
CA GLU A 261 13.68 -15.72 -14.15
C GLU A 261 13.77 -17.24 -14.31
N ASN A 262 12.64 -17.95 -14.31
CA ASN A 262 12.59 -19.42 -14.46
C ASN A 262 13.58 -20.15 -13.54
N ASN A 263 13.66 -19.76 -12.26
CA ASN A 263 14.58 -20.28 -11.24
C ASN A 263 16.08 -19.99 -11.47
N SER A 264 16.43 -19.19 -12.47
CA SER A 264 17.81 -18.78 -12.75
C SER A 264 18.01 -17.32 -12.42
N THR A 265 19.09 -16.97 -11.69
CA THR A 265 19.42 -15.57 -11.42
C THR A 265 19.95 -14.91 -12.70
N ILE A 266 19.20 -13.91 -13.20
CA ILE A 266 19.55 -13.14 -14.40
C ILE A 266 20.26 -11.83 -14.08
N GLY A 267 20.21 -11.38 -12.82
CA GLY A 267 20.89 -10.17 -12.39
C GLY A 267 20.90 -10.01 -10.89
N VAL A 268 21.83 -9.18 -10.41
CA VAL A 268 21.93 -8.74 -9.01
C VAL A 268 22.21 -7.25 -9.00
N VAL A 269 21.43 -6.51 -8.25
CA VAL A 269 21.64 -5.07 -8.01
C VAL A 269 21.91 -4.86 -6.53
N ASN A 270 22.93 -4.08 -6.20
CA ASN A 270 23.23 -3.73 -4.81
C ASN A 270 22.74 -2.32 -4.52
N SER A 271 22.17 -2.11 -3.35
CA SER A 271 21.73 -0.80 -2.89
C SER A 271 21.97 -0.61 -1.41
N SER A 272 22.08 0.64 -0.97
CA SER A 272 22.04 0.99 0.45
C SER A 272 20.66 1.58 0.77
N VAL A 273 20.12 1.23 1.95
CA VAL A 273 18.82 1.72 2.40
C VAL A 273 18.97 2.28 3.80
N GLY A 274 18.71 3.57 3.95
CA GLY A 274 18.77 4.26 5.25
C GLY A 274 17.71 3.76 6.23
N PRO A 275 17.84 4.09 7.52
CA PRO A 275 16.85 3.72 8.53
C PRO A 275 15.48 4.37 8.23
N ASN A 276 14.41 3.62 8.45
CA ASN A 276 13.01 4.07 8.26
C ASN A 276 12.76 4.76 6.90
N SER A 277 13.50 4.37 5.86
CA SER A 277 13.45 5.00 4.54
C SER A 277 13.21 4.00 3.42
N SER A 278 12.94 4.51 2.23
CA SER A 278 12.78 3.70 1.03
C SER A 278 13.70 4.18 -0.08
N VAL A 279 14.16 3.24 -0.88
CA VAL A 279 14.96 3.49 -2.08
C VAL A 279 14.32 2.78 -3.27
N THR A 280 14.42 3.39 -4.45
CA THR A 280 14.05 2.75 -5.70
C THR A 280 15.32 2.46 -6.49
N VAL A 281 15.47 1.22 -6.93
CA VAL A 281 16.60 0.77 -7.74
C VAL A 281 16.10 0.30 -9.09
N SER A 282 16.89 0.56 -10.14
CA SER A 282 16.54 0.22 -11.52
C SER A 282 17.38 -0.97 -11.99
N TYR A 283 16.74 -1.92 -12.65
CA TYR A 283 17.39 -3.02 -13.35
C TYR A 283 16.98 -3.02 -14.82
N ASN A 284 17.95 -3.08 -15.73
CA ASN A 284 17.67 -3.12 -17.16
C ASN A 284 17.39 -4.56 -17.60
N TYR A 285 16.09 -4.89 -17.69
CA TYR A 285 15.62 -6.20 -18.13
C TYR A 285 15.55 -6.27 -19.65
N LYS A 286 16.10 -7.36 -20.20
CA LYS A 286 16.04 -7.66 -21.63
C LYS A 286 15.81 -9.15 -21.82
N SER A 287 14.85 -9.51 -22.66
CA SER A 287 14.60 -10.91 -23.08
C SER A 287 14.68 -11.03 -24.60
N THR A 288 15.17 -12.15 -25.07
CA THR A 288 15.20 -12.52 -26.49
C THR A 288 13.93 -13.25 -26.93
N ASP A 289 13.24 -13.91 -25.97
CA ASP A 289 12.16 -14.83 -26.24
C ASP A 289 10.80 -14.20 -26.00
N THR A 290 9.82 -14.62 -26.77
CA THR A 290 8.40 -14.28 -26.60
C THR A 290 7.71 -15.24 -25.64
N GLY A 291 6.56 -14.84 -25.13
CA GLY A 291 5.73 -15.65 -24.25
C GLY A 291 5.63 -15.09 -22.83
N TRP A 292 5.02 -15.87 -21.96
CA TRP A 292 4.89 -15.53 -20.55
C TRP A 292 6.24 -15.56 -19.85
N LYS A 293 6.50 -14.52 -19.07
CA LYS A 293 7.69 -14.38 -18.23
C LYS A 293 7.25 -14.25 -16.78
N GLU A 294 7.98 -14.94 -15.91
CA GLU A 294 7.81 -14.86 -14.47
C GLU A 294 9.14 -14.39 -13.87
N LEU A 295 9.11 -13.25 -13.22
CA LEU A 295 10.24 -12.72 -12.46
C LEU A 295 9.96 -12.84 -10.97
N LYS A 296 10.93 -13.37 -10.25
CA LYS A 296 11.02 -13.30 -8.80
C LYS A 296 12.13 -12.33 -8.44
N ILE A 297 11.79 -11.29 -7.71
CA ILE A 297 12.74 -10.37 -7.10
C ILE A 297 12.93 -10.84 -5.66
N GLN A 298 14.18 -11.00 -5.22
CA GLN A 298 14.47 -11.55 -3.91
C GLN A 298 15.60 -10.79 -3.22
N ILE A 299 15.40 -10.43 -1.96
CA ILE A 299 16.42 -9.94 -1.04
C ILE A 299 16.83 -11.04 -0.07
N PRO A 300 17.95 -10.90 0.66
CA PRO A 300 18.32 -11.85 1.72
C PRO A 300 17.22 -11.98 2.76
N ASN A 301 17.00 -13.21 3.21
CA ASN A 301 16.00 -13.47 4.23
C ASN A 301 16.38 -12.76 5.54
N ASP A 302 15.43 -12.06 6.10
CA ASP A 302 15.48 -11.53 7.45
C ASP A 302 14.50 -12.28 8.39
N GLU A 303 14.08 -11.66 9.49
CA GLU A 303 13.13 -12.29 10.41
C GLU A 303 11.69 -12.37 9.83
N PHE A 304 11.41 -11.62 8.75
CA PHE A 304 10.11 -11.55 8.07
C PHE A 304 10.23 -12.01 6.62
N ASN A 305 10.40 -13.28 6.41
CA ASN A 305 10.67 -13.86 5.10
C ASN A 305 9.50 -13.76 4.09
N PHE A 306 8.32 -13.31 4.49
CA PHE A 306 7.15 -13.21 3.61
C PHE A 306 7.20 -11.99 2.68
N ASP A 307 7.98 -10.94 3.02
CA ASP A 307 8.17 -9.72 2.24
C ASP A 307 9.55 -9.61 1.56
N ASP A 308 10.37 -10.66 1.68
CA ASP A 308 11.68 -10.80 1.03
C ASP A 308 11.59 -11.13 -0.46
N SER A 309 10.42 -11.45 -0.96
CA SER A 309 10.22 -11.88 -2.35
C SER A 309 9.02 -11.18 -2.99
N TYR A 310 9.20 -10.71 -4.21
CA TYR A 310 8.14 -10.09 -5.01
C TYR A 310 8.06 -10.79 -6.37
N TYR A 311 6.85 -11.05 -6.85
CA TYR A 311 6.60 -11.79 -8.09
C TYR A 311 5.92 -10.90 -9.12
N LEU A 312 6.46 -10.92 -10.35
CA LEU A 312 5.91 -10.23 -11.50
C LEU A 312 5.69 -11.22 -12.64
N THR A 313 4.56 -11.12 -13.29
CA THR A 313 4.29 -11.86 -14.52
C THR A 313 3.86 -10.92 -15.63
N PHE A 314 4.40 -11.10 -16.83
CA PHE A 314 4.06 -10.30 -18.00
C PHE A 314 4.29 -11.12 -19.27
N TYR A 315 3.69 -10.67 -20.37
CA TYR A 315 3.77 -11.35 -21.64
C TYR A 315 4.61 -10.54 -22.62
N ILE A 316 5.65 -11.15 -23.19
CA ILE A 316 6.47 -10.57 -24.26
C ILE A 316 5.91 -11.01 -25.60
N LYS A 317 5.51 -10.08 -26.42
CA LYS A 317 5.05 -10.31 -27.79
C LYS A 317 5.98 -9.65 -28.80
N THR A 318 5.94 -10.12 -30.04
CA THR A 318 6.78 -9.61 -31.14
C THR A 318 6.56 -8.13 -31.47
N GLY A 319 5.67 -7.45 -30.79
CA GLY A 319 5.32 -6.05 -30.96
C GLY A 319 3.80 -5.86 -31.02
N ASN A 320 3.36 -4.61 -30.85
CA ASN A 320 1.97 -4.24 -31.08
C ASN A 320 1.72 -4.15 -32.59
N LYS A 321 0.88 -5.01 -33.10
CA LYS A 321 0.49 -4.99 -34.52
C LYS A 321 -0.60 -3.93 -34.74
N GLY A 322 -0.44 -3.10 -35.72
CA GLY A 322 -1.43 -2.08 -35.99
C GLY A 322 -1.52 -1.66 -37.44
N VAL A 323 -2.58 -0.93 -37.72
CA VAL A 323 -2.80 -0.32 -39.02
C VAL A 323 -3.13 1.15 -38.84
N VAL A 324 -2.45 2.02 -39.56
CA VAL A 324 -2.82 3.42 -39.71
C VAL A 324 -3.40 3.61 -41.11
N VAL A 325 -4.65 4.04 -41.15
CA VAL A 325 -5.41 4.30 -42.36
C VAL A 325 -5.54 5.79 -42.52
N SER A 326 -4.98 6.37 -43.61
CA SER A 326 -5.05 7.80 -43.81
C SER A 326 -5.12 8.15 -45.30
N GLU A 327 -6.03 9.04 -45.66
CA GLU A 327 -6.11 9.64 -46.99
C GLU A 327 -5.21 10.88 -47.12
N GLN A 328 -4.68 11.39 -46.01
CA GLN A 328 -3.93 12.63 -45.97
C GLN A 328 -2.47 12.39 -46.35
N LYS A 329 -2.01 12.93 -47.46
CA LYS A 329 -0.61 12.91 -47.90
C LYS A 329 0.25 14.00 -47.24
N ASN A 330 -0.15 14.52 -46.10
CA ASN A 330 0.46 15.63 -45.39
C ASN A 330 1.65 15.19 -44.50
N ASP A 331 2.32 16.18 -43.88
CA ASP A 331 3.46 15.96 -42.96
C ASP A 331 3.13 15.00 -41.79
N VAL A 332 1.87 14.84 -41.43
CA VAL A 332 1.40 13.89 -40.40
C VAL A 332 1.67 12.44 -40.80
N ASN A 333 1.49 12.10 -42.09
CA ASN A 333 1.77 10.75 -42.57
C ASN A 333 3.26 10.39 -42.48
N LYS A 334 4.16 11.36 -42.41
CA LYS A 334 5.57 11.13 -42.13
C LYS A 334 5.87 10.91 -40.66
N SER A 335 5.03 11.42 -39.76
CA SER A 335 5.19 11.31 -38.32
C SER A 335 4.75 9.92 -37.79
N TRP A 336 3.72 9.30 -38.38
CA TRP A 336 3.23 7.99 -37.99
C TRP A 336 4.28 6.89 -38.10
N PRO A 337 5.04 6.73 -39.22
CA PRO A 337 6.08 5.72 -39.29
C PRO A 337 7.19 5.89 -38.26
N ALA A 338 7.57 7.13 -37.94
CA ALA A 338 8.58 7.39 -36.93
C ALA A 338 8.06 7.06 -35.50
N LEU A 339 6.81 7.39 -35.21
CA LEU A 339 6.21 7.17 -33.93
C LEU A 339 5.91 5.69 -33.65
N LEU A 340 5.34 5.00 -34.64
CA LEU A 340 4.88 3.61 -34.54
C LEU A 340 5.85 2.66 -35.26
N SER A 341 7.15 2.84 -35.03
CA SER A 341 8.22 2.05 -35.58
C SER A 341 8.50 0.78 -34.78
N SER A 342 9.22 -0.15 -35.39
CA SER A 342 9.71 -1.36 -34.73
C SER A 342 10.66 -1.07 -33.57
N GLU A 343 11.41 0.02 -33.61
CA GLU A 343 12.27 0.48 -32.51
C GLU A 343 11.46 0.82 -31.26
N ASN A 344 10.22 1.29 -31.44
CA ASN A 344 9.28 1.55 -30.35
C ASN A 344 8.39 0.34 -29.98
N GLY A 345 8.67 -0.84 -30.55
CA GLY A 345 7.91 -2.06 -30.28
C GLY A 345 6.59 -2.19 -31.05
N PHE A 346 6.46 -1.50 -32.20
CA PHE A 346 5.28 -1.55 -33.05
C PHE A 346 5.58 -2.24 -34.39
N LEU A 347 4.61 -3.01 -34.88
CA LEU A 347 4.59 -3.59 -36.22
C LEU A 347 3.39 -2.99 -36.96
N THR A 348 3.61 -1.82 -37.58
CA THR A 348 2.52 -1.01 -38.12
C THR A 348 2.53 -0.99 -39.65
N ASN A 349 1.38 -1.29 -40.24
CA ASN A 349 1.11 -1.10 -41.65
C ASN A 349 0.47 0.27 -41.88
N PHE A 350 0.89 0.95 -42.93
CA PHE A 350 0.33 2.25 -43.32
C PHE A 350 -0.44 2.07 -44.63
N GLU A 351 -1.74 2.29 -44.57
CA GLU A 351 -2.67 1.94 -45.63
C GLU A 351 -3.51 3.13 -46.09
N ASP A 352 -3.90 3.08 -47.34
CA ASP A 352 -4.98 3.91 -47.89
C ASP A 352 -6.34 3.20 -47.57
N PRO A 353 -7.44 3.91 -47.35
CA PRO A 353 -8.73 3.30 -47.09
C PRO A 353 -9.15 2.26 -48.14
N LEU A 354 -8.75 2.42 -49.40
CA LEU A 354 -9.07 1.48 -50.45
C LEU A 354 -8.23 0.19 -50.43
N SER A 355 -7.06 0.21 -49.79
CA SER A 355 -6.14 -0.93 -49.69
C SER A 355 -6.28 -1.72 -48.38
N LEU A 356 -7.11 -1.26 -47.46
CA LEU A 356 -7.37 -1.92 -46.17
C LEU A 356 -8.15 -3.24 -46.38
N SER A 357 -7.56 -4.35 -45.94
CA SER A 357 -8.18 -5.68 -46.01
C SER A 357 -8.65 -6.17 -44.65
N SER A 358 -9.69 -7.03 -44.64
CA SER A 358 -10.22 -7.67 -43.43
C SER A 358 -9.14 -8.42 -42.63
N ASP A 359 -8.19 -9.08 -43.30
CA ASP A 359 -7.10 -9.80 -42.63
C ASP A 359 -6.19 -8.86 -41.82
N LYS A 360 -5.87 -7.67 -42.39
CA LYS A 360 -5.06 -6.67 -41.67
C LYS A 360 -5.78 -6.15 -40.42
N ILE A 361 -7.10 -5.95 -40.51
CA ILE A 361 -7.93 -5.56 -39.37
C ILE A 361 -7.88 -6.66 -38.29
N LYS A 362 -8.17 -7.92 -38.67
CA LYS A 362 -8.33 -9.04 -37.76
C LYS A 362 -7.08 -9.36 -36.93
N PHE A 363 -5.89 -9.17 -37.51
CA PHE A 363 -4.63 -9.47 -36.84
C PHE A 363 -3.98 -8.25 -36.17
N SER A 364 -4.69 -7.14 -36.06
CA SER A 364 -4.22 -5.93 -35.41
C SER A 364 -4.58 -5.88 -33.92
N ASP A 365 -3.75 -5.23 -33.13
CA ASP A 365 -4.02 -4.86 -31.74
C ASP A 365 -4.65 -3.46 -31.65
N PHE A 366 -4.28 -2.57 -32.62
CA PHE A 366 -4.82 -1.22 -32.72
C PHE A 366 -5.01 -0.80 -34.18
N ILE A 367 -5.95 0.08 -34.40
CA ILE A 367 -6.21 0.71 -35.69
C ILE A 367 -6.39 2.20 -35.50
N ILE A 368 -5.75 3.00 -36.35
CA ILE A 368 -5.89 4.46 -36.36
C ILE A 368 -6.53 4.86 -37.70
N LEU A 369 -7.66 5.55 -37.61
CA LEU A 369 -8.31 6.18 -38.75
C LEU A 369 -8.01 7.68 -38.69
N ASP A 370 -7.19 8.17 -39.63
CA ASP A 370 -6.76 9.55 -39.67
C ASP A 370 -7.34 10.25 -40.90
N GLY A 371 -8.42 10.99 -40.69
CA GLY A 371 -9.06 11.80 -41.73
C GLY A 371 -9.73 11.01 -42.86
N VAL A 372 -10.19 9.81 -42.60
CA VAL A 372 -10.83 8.92 -43.57
C VAL A 372 -12.20 9.47 -43.98
N SER A 373 -12.41 9.65 -45.30
CA SER A 373 -13.63 10.19 -45.88
C SER A 373 -14.63 9.10 -46.33
N SER A 374 -14.13 7.88 -46.61
CA SER A 374 -14.95 6.77 -47.12
C SER A 374 -14.55 5.43 -46.47
N LEU A 375 -15.56 4.62 -46.12
CA LEU A 375 -15.41 3.27 -45.60
C LEU A 375 -16.52 2.39 -46.17
N SER A 376 -16.17 1.27 -46.79
CA SER A 376 -17.17 0.30 -47.25
C SER A 376 -17.93 -0.30 -46.07
N SER A 377 -19.17 -0.74 -46.28
CA SER A 377 -19.98 -1.40 -45.24
C SER A 377 -19.31 -2.67 -44.68
N GLY A 378 -18.58 -3.42 -45.53
CA GLY A 378 -17.81 -4.56 -45.09
C GLY A 378 -16.71 -4.19 -44.09
N LEU A 379 -15.90 -3.15 -44.40
CA LEU A 379 -14.86 -2.66 -43.51
C LEU A 379 -15.44 -2.07 -42.20
N GLN A 380 -16.61 -1.41 -42.24
CA GLN A 380 -17.27 -0.94 -41.04
C GLN A 380 -17.64 -2.11 -40.09
N ASN A 381 -18.17 -3.21 -40.65
CA ASN A 381 -18.46 -4.42 -39.89
C ASN A 381 -17.19 -5.08 -39.32
N ASP A 382 -16.10 -5.13 -40.09
CA ASP A 382 -14.84 -5.68 -39.63
C ASP A 382 -14.25 -4.83 -38.50
N LEU A 383 -14.29 -3.51 -38.60
CA LEU A 383 -13.87 -2.57 -37.56
C LEU A 383 -14.74 -2.67 -36.30
N GLN A 384 -16.05 -2.86 -36.46
CA GLN A 384 -16.96 -3.08 -35.34
C GLN A 384 -16.61 -4.38 -34.59
N ASN A 385 -16.40 -5.49 -35.34
CA ASN A 385 -15.98 -6.74 -34.75
C ASN A 385 -14.61 -6.64 -34.09
N PHE A 386 -13.66 -5.94 -34.72
CA PHE A 386 -12.33 -5.68 -34.16
C PHE A 386 -12.42 -5.04 -32.78
N VAL A 387 -13.20 -3.97 -32.63
CA VAL A 387 -13.38 -3.29 -31.34
C VAL A 387 -14.12 -4.21 -30.36
N LYS A 388 -15.19 -4.89 -30.82
CA LYS A 388 -15.97 -5.80 -29.96
C LYS A 388 -15.11 -6.87 -29.29
N PHE A 389 -14.08 -7.37 -29.99
CA PHE A 389 -13.17 -8.42 -29.49
C PHE A 389 -11.88 -7.86 -28.85
N GLY A 390 -11.86 -6.62 -28.40
CA GLY A 390 -10.78 -6.05 -27.57
C GLY A 390 -9.76 -5.21 -28.32
N GLY A 391 -10.01 -4.87 -29.60
CA GLY A 391 -9.15 -3.97 -30.36
C GLY A 391 -9.29 -2.50 -29.94
N ASN A 392 -8.21 -1.73 -30.09
CA ASN A 392 -8.19 -0.28 -29.87
C ASN A 392 -8.37 0.45 -31.19
N LEU A 393 -9.45 1.17 -31.34
CA LEU A 393 -9.73 2.01 -32.49
C LEU A 393 -9.52 3.48 -32.11
N MET A 394 -8.63 4.18 -32.81
CA MET A 394 -8.43 5.61 -32.63
C MET A 394 -8.92 6.35 -33.88
N VAL A 395 -9.70 7.40 -33.69
CA VAL A 395 -10.34 8.13 -34.80
C VAL A 395 -10.04 9.60 -34.71
N PHE A 396 -9.49 10.14 -35.79
CA PHE A 396 -9.31 11.56 -36.04
C PHE A 396 -10.23 11.99 -37.20
N PRO A 397 -10.95 13.11 -37.06
CA PRO A 397 -11.88 13.56 -38.10
C PRO A 397 -11.17 14.03 -39.36
N ASN A 398 -11.92 14.09 -40.46
CA ASN A 398 -11.45 14.60 -41.73
C ASN A 398 -11.32 16.13 -41.70
N ASN A 399 -10.25 16.68 -42.30
CA ASN A 399 -9.99 18.13 -42.34
C ASN A 399 -10.85 18.86 -43.37
N LEU A 400 -11.41 18.13 -44.34
CA LEU A 400 -12.24 18.71 -45.43
C LEU A 400 -13.74 18.71 -45.04
N GLY A 401 -14.09 18.31 -43.84
CA GLY A 401 -15.50 18.34 -43.36
C GLY A 401 -16.33 17.09 -43.67
N ASN A 402 -15.79 16.12 -44.42
CA ASN A 402 -16.53 14.91 -44.78
C ASN A 402 -16.32 13.79 -43.71
N ASN A 403 -17.09 13.83 -42.67
CA ASN A 403 -17.06 12.83 -41.58
C ASN A 403 -18.19 11.79 -41.65
N ASN A 404 -18.94 11.69 -42.74
CA ASN A 404 -20.10 10.83 -42.86
C ASN A 404 -19.78 9.34 -42.64
N ALA A 405 -18.70 8.85 -43.26
CA ALA A 405 -18.26 7.46 -43.11
C ALA A 405 -17.82 7.16 -41.66
N LEU A 406 -17.07 8.08 -41.04
CA LEU A 406 -16.68 7.97 -39.63
C LEU A 406 -17.88 8.02 -38.71
N ASN A 407 -18.86 8.90 -38.95
CA ASN A 407 -20.08 9.00 -38.15
C ASN A 407 -20.94 7.74 -38.27
N SER A 408 -21.01 7.13 -39.46
CA SER A 408 -21.69 5.83 -39.65
C SER A 408 -21.06 4.73 -38.83
N LEU A 409 -19.71 4.60 -38.86
CA LEU A 409 -18.94 3.66 -38.05
C LEU A 409 -19.15 3.93 -36.54
N LEU A 410 -18.99 5.18 -36.11
CA LEU A 410 -19.15 5.57 -34.71
C LEU A 410 -20.56 5.28 -34.18
N GLY A 411 -21.59 5.49 -35.02
CA GLY A 411 -22.98 5.09 -34.70
C GLY A 411 -23.14 3.60 -34.49
N SER A 412 -22.47 2.75 -35.30
CA SER A 412 -22.50 1.28 -35.14
C SER A 412 -21.78 0.80 -33.89
N LEU A 413 -20.84 1.60 -33.37
CA LEU A 413 -20.09 1.36 -32.14
C LEU A 413 -20.76 1.96 -30.90
N ASN A 414 -22.00 2.42 -30.98
CA ASN A 414 -22.70 3.14 -29.92
C ASN A 414 -21.89 4.32 -29.36
N SER A 415 -21.05 4.91 -30.19
CA SER A 415 -20.19 6.02 -29.83
C SER A 415 -20.80 7.37 -30.21
N VAL A 416 -20.18 8.44 -29.75
CA VAL A 416 -20.54 9.81 -30.13
C VAL A 416 -20.08 10.11 -31.53
N TYR A 417 -20.73 11.06 -32.20
CA TYR A 417 -20.42 11.45 -33.58
C TYR A 417 -20.06 12.93 -33.72
N PHE A 418 -19.33 13.24 -34.79
CA PHE A 418 -18.92 14.60 -35.15
C PHE A 418 -20.11 15.39 -35.68
N LYS A 419 -20.25 16.62 -35.18
CA LYS A 419 -21.28 17.57 -35.64
C LYS A 419 -20.63 18.72 -36.41
N GLU A 420 -20.87 19.94 -35.96
CA GLU A 420 -20.44 21.16 -36.62
C GLU A 420 -19.00 21.48 -36.36
N LEU A 421 -18.32 22.04 -37.35
CA LEU A 421 -16.97 22.59 -37.23
C LEU A 421 -17.06 23.89 -36.43
N ILE A 422 -16.36 23.94 -35.31
CA ILE A 422 -16.18 25.13 -34.49
C ILE A 422 -14.83 25.75 -34.83
N SER A 423 -14.89 27.05 -35.14
CA SER A 423 -13.73 27.87 -35.38
C SER A 423 -13.79 29.06 -34.44
N PRO A 424 -13.30 28.92 -33.22
CA PRO A 424 -13.40 29.99 -32.24
C PRO A 424 -12.56 31.19 -32.65
N ALA A 425 -13.08 32.40 -32.39
CA ALA A 425 -12.34 33.65 -32.66
C ALA A 425 -11.13 33.82 -31.73
N VAL A 426 -11.16 33.12 -30.59
CA VAL A 426 -10.06 33.01 -29.63
C VAL A 426 -9.82 31.52 -29.41
N THR A 427 -8.55 31.10 -29.44
CA THR A 427 -8.19 29.68 -29.17
C THR A 427 -8.67 29.29 -27.80
N ASP A 428 -9.63 28.35 -27.74
CA ASP A 428 -10.01 27.70 -26.49
C ASP A 428 -8.81 26.88 -26.01
N GLY A 429 -8.20 27.30 -24.90
CA GLY A 429 -7.07 26.59 -24.32
C GLY A 429 -7.50 25.22 -23.79
N LEU A 430 -6.63 24.24 -23.89
CA LEU A 430 -6.85 22.94 -23.26
C LEU A 430 -6.56 23.00 -21.76
N GLU A 431 -7.21 22.15 -20.99
CA GLU A 431 -6.79 21.74 -19.65
C GLU A 431 -5.87 20.53 -19.75
N LEU A 432 -5.03 20.29 -18.75
CA LEU A 432 -4.32 19.02 -18.69
C LEU A 432 -5.33 17.89 -18.50
N TRP A 433 -5.07 16.75 -19.14
CA TRP A 433 -5.96 15.58 -18.96
C TRP A 433 -6.01 15.11 -17.52
N ASN A 434 -7.05 14.36 -17.19
CA ASN A 434 -7.16 13.74 -15.86
C ASN A 434 -5.97 12.80 -15.61
N LEU A 435 -5.13 13.13 -14.63
CA LEU A 435 -3.91 12.37 -14.30
C LEU A 435 -4.21 10.96 -13.75
N ASN A 436 -5.41 10.76 -13.21
CA ASN A 436 -5.89 9.47 -12.73
C ASN A 436 -6.57 8.64 -13.83
N TYR A 437 -6.61 9.15 -15.08
CA TYR A 437 -7.17 8.42 -16.19
C TYR A 437 -6.31 7.18 -16.50
N PRO A 438 -6.86 5.94 -16.37
CA PRO A 438 -6.08 4.72 -16.39
C PRO A 438 -5.17 4.56 -17.59
N PRO A 439 -5.60 4.85 -18.85
CA PRO A 439 -4.72 4.72 -20.02
C PRO A 439 -3.49 5.60 -19.97
N LEU A 440 -3.56 6.79 -19.35
CA LEU A 440 -2.48 7.78 -19.31
C LEU A 440 -1.77 7.84 -17.95
N LYS A 441 -2.13 6.97 -17.03
CA LYS A 441 -1.45 6.88 -15.73
C LYS A 441 0.04 6.58 -15.93
N GLY A 442 0.89 7.34 -15.21
CA GLY A 442 2.34 7.18 -15.30
C GLY A 442 3.01 7.81 -16.53
N VAL A 443 2.31 8.64 -17.30
CA VAL A 443 2.94 9.48 -18.36
C VAL A 443 3.87 10.50 -17.72
N PHE A 444 3.53 11.00 -16.55
CA PHE A 444 4.37 11.90 -15.77
C PHE A 444 4.82 11.22 -14.48
N GLU A 445 6.10 11.17 -14.25
CA GLU A 445 6.67 10.75 -12.96
C GLU A 445 6.40 11.81 -11.88
N LYS A 446 6.61 13.09 -12.26
CA LYS A 446 6.20 14.27 -11.51
C LYS A 446 5.54 15.24 -12.48
N VAL A 447 4.35 15.70 -12.16
CA VAL A 447 3.65 16.68 -13.00
C VAL A 447 4.44 17.99 -12.99
N PRO A 448 4.91 18.48 -14.14
CA PRO A 448 5.57 19.78 -14.21
C PRO A 448 4.62 20.91 -13.81
N LYS A 449 5.10 21.88 -13.06
CA LYS A 449 4.27 23.01 -12.61
C LYS A 449 3.72 23.87 -13.76
N ASN A 450 4.49 23.96 -14.86
CA ASN A 450 4.12 24.71 -16.06
C ASN A 450 4.26 23.77 -17.25
N ILE A 451 3.16 23.11 -17.63
CA ILE A 451 3.07 22.32 -18.86
C ILE A 451 2.52 23.22 -19.93
N ASP A 452 3.27 23.38 -21.00
CA ASP A 452 2.73 23.92 -22.23
C ASP A 452 1.76 22.90 -22.83
N LEU A 453 0.63 23.35 -23.34
CA LEU A 453 -0.43 22.48 -23.87
C LEU A 453 -0.62 22.77 -25.37
N PRO A 454 -1.07 21.76 -26.15
CA PRO A 454 -1.30 21.96 -27.58
C PRO A 454 -2.31 23.09 -27.84
N LEU A 455 -2.06 23.82 -28.89
CA LEU A 455 -3.01 24.82 -29.40
C LEU A 455 -4.02 24.14 -30.36
N VAL A 456 -5.28 24.44 -30.17
CA VAL A 456 -6.37 23.98 -31.04
C VAL A 456 -7.12 25.19 -31.57
N THR A 457 -7.09 25.36 -32.90
CA THR A 457 -7.72 26.51 -33.59
C THR A 457 -9.09 26.15 -34.16
N LYS A 458 -9.27 24.90 -34.55
CA LYS A 458 -10.54 24.39 -35.12
C LYS A 458 -10.82 22.97 -34.61
N TYR A 459 -12.06 22.66 -34.32
CA TYR A 459 -12.45 21.32 -33.90
C TYR A 459 -13.93 21.03 -34.20
N TYR A 460 -14.32 19.77 -34.26
CA TYR A 460 -15.70 19.36 -34.41
C TYR A 460 -16.39 19.24 -33.05
N SER A 461 -17.59 19.79 -32.90
CA SER A 461 -18.42 19.53 -31.75
C SER A 461 -18.89 18.08 -31.75
N LEU A 462 -19.15 17.53 -30.56
CA LEU A 462 -19.61 16.16 -30.39
C LEU A 462 -21.03 16.12 -29.84
N SER A 463 -21.68 14.95 -29.95
CA SER A 463 -22.98 14.69 -29.36
C SER A 463 -22.96 14.47 -27.83
N SER A 464 -21.79 14.43 -27.19
CA SER A 464 -21.61 14.22 -25.76
C SER A 464 -20.48 15.08 -25.20
N ASN A 465 -20.51 15.36 -23.89
CA ASN A 465 -19.50 16.13 -23.17
C ASN A 465 -18.59 15.28 -22.29
N SER A 466 -18.71 13.95 -22.32
CA SER A 466 -17.85 13.07 -21.54
C SER A 466 -16.50 12.91 -22.23
N SER A 467 -15.40 13.26 -21.53
CA SER A 467 -14.04 13.12 -22.08
C SER A 467 -12.99 13.09 -20.98
N PHE A 468 -11.85 12.48 -21.26
CA PHE A 468 -10.70 12.48 -20.35
C PHE A 468 -9.78 13.68 -20.55
N TRP A 469 -9.85 14.35 -21.72
CA TRP A 469 -9.14 15.58 -22.03
C TRP A 469 -10.12 16.61 -22.56
N LYS A 470 -10.12 17.81 -21.97
CA LYS A 470 -11.13 18.86 -22.21
C LYS A 470 -10.47 20.19 -22.54
N PHE A 471 -11.25 21.04 -23.18
CA PHE A 471 -11.00 22.47 -23.24
C PHE A 471 -11.38 23.15 -21.90
N LYS A 472 -10.81 24.33 -21.64
CA LYS A 472 -11.14 25.14 -20.46
C LYS A 472 -12.62 25.54 -20.37
N ASN A 473 -13.31 25.59 -21.52
CA ASN A 473 -14.75 25.81 -21.58
C ASN A 473 -15.61 24.56 -21.29
N GLY A 474 -14.96 23.43 -20.95
CA GLY A 474 -15.63 22.16 -20.63
C GLY A 474 -15.94 21.27 -21.85
N ASN A 475 -15.73 21.75 -23.07
CA ASN A 475 -15.94 20.95 -24.28
C ASN A 475 -14.93 19.79 -24.36
N PRO A 476 -15.32 18.63 -24.93
CA PRO A 476 -14.41 17.49 -25.08
C PRO A 476 -13.33 17.78 -26.13
N PHE A 477 -12.09 17.39 -25.85
CA PHE A 477 -10.99 17.36 -26.81
C PHE A 477 -10.63 15.93 -27.22
N PHE A 478 -10.51 15.04 -26.24
CA PHE A 478 -10.25 13.63 -26.49
C PHE A 478 -11.11 12.79 -25.54
N LEU A 479 -11.77 11.78 -26.07
CA LEU A 479 -12.66 10.91 -25.29
C LEU A 479 -12.38 9.43 -25.56
N GLN A 480 -12.83 8.61 -24.65
CA GLN A 480 -12.87 7.15 -24.78
C GLN A 480 -14.32 6.68 -24.67
N ASN A 481 -14.69 5.77 -25.55
CA ASN A 481 -15.88 4.96 -25.46
C ASN A 481 -15.49 3.48 -25.47
N THR A 482 -16.23 2.63 -24.77
CA THR A 482 -16.01 1.19 -24.77
C THR A 482 -17.09 0.51 -25.58
N PHE A 483 -16.72 -0.48 -26.39
CA PHE A 483 -17.65 -1.31 -27.14
C PHE A 483 -17.17 -2.77 -27.11
N GLY A 484 -18.00 -3.65 -26.52
CA GLY A 484 -17.55 -5.01 -26.22
C GLY A 484 -16.36 -4.99 -25.24
N GLU A 485 -15.27 -5.65 -25.62
CA GLU A 485 -14.03 -5.70 -24.84
C GLU A 485 -13.01 -4.65 -25.28
N GLY A 486 -13.29 -3.87 -26.34
CA GLY A 486 -12.36 -2.89 -26.91
C GLY A 486 -12.69 -1.44 -26.61
N ASN A 487 -11.84 -0.56 -27.13
CA ASN A 487 -11.94 0.87 -26.90
C ASN A 487 -11.98 1.64 -28.21
N VAL A 488 -12.76 2.71 -28.21
CA VAL A 488 -12.78 3.74 -29.26
C VAL A 488 -12.27 5.04 -28.65
N PHE A 489 -11.14 5.49 -29.12
CA PHE A 489 -10.55 6.79 -28.77
C PHE A 489 -10.86 7.81 -29.86
N LEU A 490 -11.48 8.90 -29.52
CA LEU A 490 -11.93 9.91 -30.47
C LEU A 490 -11.30 11.26 -30.16
N CYS A 491 -10.60 11.82 -31.12
CA CYS A 491 -10.13 13.20 -31.10
C CYS A 491 -11.10 14.10 -31.85
N VAL A 492 -11.39 15.30 -31.35
CA VAL A 492 -12.30 16.24 -32.01
C VAL A 492 -11.65 17.07 -33.09
N SER A 493 -10.33 17.09 -33.13
CA SER A 493 -9.59 17.91 -34.10
C SER A 493 -8.83 17.04 -35.10
N PRO A 494 -8.91 17.34 -36.41
CA PRO A 494 -8.05 16.72 -37.38
C PRO A 494 -6.56 16.98 -37.05
N LEU A 495 -5.70 16.04 -37.40
CA LEU A 495 -4.25 16.19 -37.26
C LEU A 495 -3.67 17.02 -38.42
N SER A 496 -4.05 18.27 -38.48
CA SER A 496 -3.55 19.23 -39.45
C SER A 496 -3.12 20.52 -38.73
N ILE A 497 -2.05 21.16 -39.19
CA ILE A 497 -1.52 22.38 -38.57
C ILE A 497 -2.53 23.51 -38.54
N GLU A 498 -3.47 23.53 -39.50
CA GLU A 498 -4.57 24.50 -39.52
C GLU A 498 -5.58 24.32 -38.40
N PHE A 499 -5.63 23.12 -37.81
CA PHE A 499 -6.58 22.75 -36.75
C PHE A 499 -5.91 22.66 -35.38
N THR A 500 -4.73 22.05 -35.32
CA THR A 500 -4.00 21.89 -34.07
C THR A 500 -2.50 21.69 -34.32
N ASN A 501 -1.67 22.07 -33.34
CA ASN A 501 -0.26 21.72 -33.33
C ASN A 501 0.04 20.43 -32.57
N LEU A 502 -1.00 19.63 -32.17
CA LEU A 502 -0.87 18.44 -31.35
C LEU A 502 0.19 17.47 -31.85
N GLN A 503 0.25 17.20 -33.17
CA GLN A 503 1.20 16.27 -33.78
C GLN A 503 2.67 16.67 -33.63
N LYS A 504 2.94 17.97 -33.37
CA LYS A 504 4.29 18.49 -33.11
C LYS A 504 4.57 18.71 -31.62
N HIS A 505 3.56 18.48 -30.80
CA HIS A 505 3.66 18.74 -29.38
C HIS A 505 4.27 17.54 -28.63
N PRO A 506 5.14 17.73 -27.61
CA PRO A 506 5.78 16.65 -26.87
C PRO A 506 4.79 15.66 -26.23
N LEU A 507 3.58 16.10 -25.90
CA LEU A 507 2.53 15.22 -25.33
C LEU A 507 1.94 14.23 -26.34
N PHE A 508 2.14 14.44 -27.66
CA PHE A 508 1.57 13.57 -28.69
C PHE A 508 2.12 12.15 -28.63
N VAL A 509 3.44 12.02 -28.50
CA VAL A 509 4.12 10.73 -28.45
C VAL A 509 3.60 9.85 -27.29
N PRO A 510 3.69 10.28 -26.03
CA PRO A 510 3.20 9.46 -24.92
C PRO A 510 1.68 9.20 -24.98
N LEU A 511 0.89 10.15 -25.48
CA LEU A 511 -0.55 9.97 -25.67
C LEU A 511 -0.83 8.80 -26.62
N ILE A 512 -0.28 8.83 -27.82
CA ILE A 512 -0.56 7.82 -28.84
C ILE A 512 -0.01 6.45 -28.42
N LEU A 513 1.23 6.38 -27.93
CA LEU A 513 1.82 5.12 -27.48
C LEU A 513 1.02 4.46 -26.37
N LYS A 514 0.55 5.24 -25.40
CA LYS A 514 -0.26 4.74 -24.28
C LYS A 514 -1.65 4.27 -24.74
N LEU A 515 -2.34 5.06 -25.56
CA LEU A 515 -3.69 4.72 -26.02
C LEU A 515 -3.70 3.53 -26.99
N THR A 516 -2.73 3.42 -27.91
CA THR A 516 -2.65 2.27 -28.82
C THR A 516 -2.29 0.98 -28.12
N SER A 517 -1.59 1.05 -26.98
CA SER A 517 -1.15 -0.09 -26.20
C SER A 517 -2.10 -0.40 -25.03
N TYR A 518 -3.09 0.44 -24.80
CA TYR A 518 -4.03 0.27 -23.70
C TYR A 518 -4.89 -0.97 -23.91
N LYS A 519 -4.95 -1.83 -22.91
CA LYS A 519 -5.96 -2.90 -22.83
C LYS A 519 -6.84 -2.58 -21.64
N SER A 520 -8.16 -2.62 -21.84
CA SER A 520 -9.15 -2.41 -20.78
C SER A 520 -8.96 -3.38 -19.61
N TYR A 521 -8.45 -4.55 -19.91
CA TYR A 521 -7.94 -5.47 -18.91
C TYR A 521 -6.46 -5.12 -18.68
N ASN A 522 -6.18 -4.45 -17.58
CA ASN A 522 -4.82 -4.35 -17.08
C ASN A 522 -4.26 -5.77 -17.04
N GLN A 523 -3.15 -6.02 -17.75
CA GLN A 523 -2.30 -7.15 -17.43
C GLN A 523 -1.73 -6.82 -16.05
N ILE A 524 -2.48 -7.17 -15.00
CA ILE A 524 -2.02 -7.04 -13.64
C ILE A 524 -0.82 -7.96 -13.54
N SER A 525 0.36 -7.36 -13.45
CA SER A 525 1.62 -8.10 -13.41
C SER A 525 1.89 -8.71 -12.03
N SER A 526 1.15 -8.28 -11.01
CA SER A 526 1.23 -8.80 -9.64
C SER A 526 -0.07 -8.53 -8.89
N TYR A 527 -0.41 -9.41 -7.94
CA TYR A 527 -1.54 -9.27 -7.05
C TYR A 527 -1.05 -9.15 -5.62
N LEU A 528 -1.60 -8.20 -4.87
CA LEU A 528 -1.40 -8.13 -3.43
C LEU A 528 -2.31 -9.18 -2.76
N ILE A 529 -1.73 -10.04 -1.95
CA ILE A 529 -2.46 -11.12 -1.24
C ILE A 529 -3.56 -10.55 -0.31
N GLN A 530 -3.43 -9.28 0.08
CA GLN A 530 -4.38 -8.59 0.98
C GLN A 530 -5.67 -8.14 0.29
N ASN A 531 -5.68 -8.02 -1.03
CA ASN A 531 -6.87 -7.61 -1.77
C ASN A 531 -7.81 -8.79 -1.99
N ILE A 532 -9.05 -8.64 -1.52
CA ILE A 532 -10.16 -9.61 -1.74
C ILE A 532 -10.69 -9.50 -3.19
N GLU A 533 -10.02 -8.73 -4.03
CA GLU A 533 -10.43 -8.59 -5.43
C GLU A 533 -10.24 -9.90 -6.19
N PRO A 534 -11.25 -10.32 -6.97
CA PRO A 534 -11.13 -11.53 -7.77
C PRO A 534 -10.01 -11.38 -8.79
N ILE A 535 -9.22 -12.44 -8.96
CA ILE A 535 -8.22 -12.50 -10.03
C ILE A 535 -8.94 -12.63 -11.36
N ILE A 536 -8.93 -11.55 -12.14
CA ILE A 536 -9.55 -11.53 -13.47
C ILE A 536 -8.52 -12.05 -14.47
N LEU A 537 -8.73 -13.27 -14.97
CA LEU A 537 -7.95 -13.80 -16.06
C LEU A 537 -8.63 -13.44 -17.39
N SER A 538 -8.13 -12.40 -18.05
CA SER A 538 -8.52 -12.11 -19.43
C SER A 538 -7.85 -13.13 -20.35
N SER A 539 -8.46 -14.26 -20.60
CA SER A 539 -7.94 -15.19 -21.58
C SER A 539 -8.71 -15.10 -22.89
N VAL A 540 -7.96 -15.04 -23.95
CA VAL A 540 -8.45 -14.98 -25.32
C VAL A 540 -9.13 -16.30 -25.76
N ASN A 541 -8.97 -17.39 -25.01
CA ASN A 541 -9.47 -18.70 -25.41
C ASN A 541 -9.86 -19.57 -24.20
N PHE A 542 -10.84 -19.14 -23.40
CA PHE A 542 -11.49 -20.09 -22.49
C PHE A 542 -12.32 -21.10 -23.31
N ASN A 543 -11.84 -22.29 -23.36
CA ASN A 543 -12.63 -23.38 -23.94
C ASN A 543 -13.59 -23.86 -22.84
N SER A 544 -14.90 -23.72 -23.05
CA SER A 544 -15.94 -24.13 -22.10
C SER A 544 -15.92 -25.60 -21.70
N SER A 545 -15.15 -26.42 -22.42
CA SER A 545 -14.96 -27.84 -22.14
C SER A 545 -13.70 -28.17 -21.34
N SER A 546 -12.86 -27.19 -21.02
CA SER A 546 -11.60 -27.40 -20.31
C SER A 546 -11.76 -27.10 -18.81
N ILE A 547 -11.29 -28.00 -17.95
CA ILE A 547 -11.22 -27.79 -16.51
C ILE A 547 -9.91 -27.04 -16.21
N TYR A 548 -10.04 -25.83 -15.74
CA TYR A 548 -8.90 -25.01 -15.31
C TYR A 548 -8.56 -25.32 -13.85
N THR A 549 -7.29 -25.47 -13.56
CA THR A 549 -6.80 -25.76 -12.22
C THR A 549 -5.77 -24.74 -11.77
N VAL A 550 -5.83 -24.37 -10.50
CA VAL A 550 -4.78 -23.60 -9.83
C VAL A 550 -3.89 -24.57 -9.07
N GLN A 551 -2.59 -24.51 -9.30
CA GLN A 551 -1.61 -25.32 -8.58
C GLN A 551 -0.97 -24.53 -7.45
N LYS A 552 -0.94 -25.16 -6.26
CA LYS A 552 -0.17 -24.67 -5.12
C LYS A 552 0.72 -25.81 -4.63
N ASN A 553 2.02 -25.67 -4.81
CA ASN A 553 2.99 -26.76 -4.59
C ASN A 553 2.62 -28.00 -5.43
N SER A 554 2.42 -29.15 -4.80
CA SER A 554 1.98 -30.39 -5.45
C SER A 554 0.46 -30.59 -5.48
N GLN A 555 -0.32 -29.64 -4.98
CA GLN A 555 -1.79 -29.73 -4.93
C GLN A 555 -2.42 -28.91 -6.04
N SER A 556 -3.41 -29.48 -6.70
CA SER A 556 -4.19 -28.84 -7.76
C SER A 556 -5.62 -28.58 -7.26
N PHE A 557 -6.12 -27.37 -7.46
CA PHE A 557 -7.46 -26.94 -7.06
C PHE A 557 -8.24 -26.50 -8.29
N VAL A 558 -9.51 -26.83 -8.35
CA VAL A 558 -10.43 -26.24 -9.33
C VAL A 558 -10.99 -24.97 -8.72
N PRO A 559 -10.71 -23.79 -9.28
CA PRO A 559 -11.27 -22.54 -8.77
C PRO A 559 -12.78 -22.48 -9.01
N ASN A 560 -13.51 -21.80 -8.13
CA ASN A 560 -14.88 -21.37 -8.42
C ASN A 560 -14.78 -20.21 -9.43
N ILE A 561 -15.26 -20.42 -10.63
CA ILE A 561 -15.28 -19.45 -11.73
C ILE A 561 -16.63 -18.75 -11.75
#